data_776616bf6a32fdb9fbd3dc53f5bf4db6
#
_entry.id   776616bf6a32fdb9fbd3dc53f5bf4db6
#
_cell.length_a   1.000
_cell.length_b   1.000
_cell.length_c   1.000
_cell.angle_alpha   90.00
_cell.angle_beta   90.00
_cell.angle_gamma   90.00
#
_symmetry.space_group_name_H-M   'P 1'
#
loop_
_entity.id
_entity.type
_entity.pdbx_description
1 polymer ?
#
loop_
_entity_poly.entity_id
_entity_poly.type
_entity_poly.pdbx_seq_one_letter_code
_entity_poly.pdbx_strand_id
1 'polypeptide(L)'
;MKTKILTTVLVLGLSSAAFAAPGYQAPQHAEHFRPGAGMHRPLPQAWTSLSTLSLSRLQGKQTINLTGRQAFSKLKLEAATGNTFVDKLVIVFGNGAKQVVDLDKNLAMRGAPLFIDLDGANRRISKVVVYGKGGRRAAINVLAT
;
A
#
# COMPACT_ATOMS: atom_id res chain seq x y z
N MET A 1 21.91 23.51 29.77
CA MET A 1 23.06 22.76 30.26
C MET A 1 22.81 21.30 29.93
N LYS A 2 23.22 20.77 28.83
CA LYS A 2 24.50 20.15 28.48
C LYS A 2 24.90 19.04 29.45
N THR A 3 24.71 17.79 29.06
CA THR A 3 25.74 16.77 29.34
C THR A 3 25.59 15.62 28.33
N LYS A 4 26.61 15.50 27.48
CA LYS A 4 26.87 14.35 26.59
C LYS A 4 27.61 13.31 27.42
N ILE A 5 27.20 12.07 27.35
CA ILE A 5 28.00 10.94 27.84
C ILE A 5 28.35 10.06 26.65
N LEU A 6 29.61 10.10 26.31
CA LEU A 6 30.27 9.22 25.35
C LEU A 6 30.77 8.02 26.14
N THR A 7 30.32 6.82 25.82
CA THR A 7 30.91 5.60 26.36
C THR A 7 31.52 4.80 25.23
N THR A 8 32.81 4.89 25.14
CA THR A 8 33.72 4.07 24.31
C THR A 8 33.96 2.75 25.04
N VAL A 9 33.58 1.65 24.44
CA VAL A 9 34.03 0.32 24.90
C VAL A 9 34.97 -0.25 23.86
N LEU A 10 36.22 -0.31 24.28
CA LEU A 10 37.34 -0.97 23.61
C LEU A 10 37.36 -2.43 24.08
N VAL A 11 37.23 -3.40 23.20
CA VAL A 11 37.52 -4.79 23.52
C VAL A 11 38.64 -5.28 22.63
N LEU A 12 39.78 -5.47 23.30
CA LEU A 12 41.00 -6.05 22.75
C LEU A 12 40.81 -7.57 22.54
N GLY A 13 41.42 -8.04 21.47
CA GLY A 13 41.43 -9.40 21.04
C GLY A 13 42.23 -10.38 21.92
N LEU A 14 42.06 -11.63 21.63
CA LEU A 14 43.05 -12.66 21.92
C LEU A 14 42.99 -13.74 20.87
N SER A 15 44.08 -13.84 20.16
CA SER A 15 44.42 -14.94 19.27
C SER A 15 44.59 -16.24 20.06
N SER A 16 44.13 -17.35 19.53
CA SER A 16 44.60 -18.68 19.97
C SER A 16 44.58 -19.64 18.79
N ALA A 17 45.76 -19.89 18.36
CA ALA A 17 46.45 -21.07 17.92
C ALA A 17 45.66 -22.28 17.37
N ALA A 18 46.10 -22.65 16.19
CA ALA A 18 45.82 -23.87 15.49
C ALA A 18 46.14 -25.14 16.30
N PHE A 19 45.22 -26.09 16.27
CA PHE A 19 45.52 -27.50 16.42
C PHE A 19 45.03 -28.27 15.21
N ALA A 20 45.96 -28.72 14.39
CA ALA A 20 45.73 -29.71 13.37
C ALA A 20 45.48 -31.06 14.03
N ALA A 21 44.32 -31.64 13.85
CA ALA A 21 44.03 -33.02 14.15
C ALA A 21 43.73 -33.75 12.81
N PRO A 22 44.35 -34.91 12.56
CA PRO A 22 44.15 -35.62 11.33
C PRO A 22 42.91 -36.52 11.41
N GLY A 23 42.17 -36.49 10.32
CA GLY A 23 41.37 -37.65 9.90
C GLY A 23 40.04 -37.87 10.61
N TYR A 24 39.06 -37.01 10.34
CA TYR A 24 37.67 -37.43 10.44
C TYR A 24 37.01 -37.25 9.06
N GLN A 25 36.82 -38.37 8.38
CA GLN A 25 35.90 -38.44 7.26
C GLN A 25 34.51 -38.20 7.85
N ALA A 26 33.98 -37.03 7.64
CA ALA A 26 32.58 -36.74 7.92
C ALA A 26 31.71 -37.66 7.04
N PRO A 27 30.71 -38.32 7.62
CA PRO A 27 29.72 -39.04 6.84
C PRO A 27 29.03 -38.01 5.93
N GLN A 28 29.03 -38.30 4.63
CA GLN A 28 28.24 -37.59 3.66
C GLN A 28 26.76 -37.83 4.00
N HIS A 29 26.22 -37.07 4.92
CA HIS A 29 24.80 -36.90 4.98
C HIS A 29 24.40 -36.16 3.73
N ALA A 30 23.88 -36.92 2.78
CA ALA A 30 23.09 -36.37 1.70
C ALA A 30 22.04 -35.47 2.38
N GLU A 31 22.30 -34.20 2.38
CA GLU A 31 21.29 -33.19 2.71
C GLU A 31 20.17 -33.44 1.72
N HIS A 32 19.13 -34.10 2.21
CA HIS A 32 17.85 -34.09 1.55
C HIS A 32 17.46 -32.63 1.43
N PHE A 33 17.78 -32.09 0.25
CA PHE A 33 17.23 -30.83 -0.21
C PHE A 33 15.72 -31.00 -0.10
N ARG A 34 15.13 -30.50 0.98
CA ARG A 34 13.69 -30.34 1.11
C ARG A 34 13.30 -29.15 0.22
N PRO A 35 12.78 -29.38 -0.99
CA PRO A 35 12.14 -28.32 -1.76
C PRO A 35 10.80 -28.07 -1.07
N GLY A 36 10.70 -27.08 -0.20
CA GLY A 36 9.43 -26.94 0.47
C GLY A 36 9.32 -25.88 1.54
N ALA A 37 10.13 -24.85 1.49
CA ALA A 37 9.65 -23.57 2.01
C ALA A 37 9.12 -22.82 0.78
N GLY A 38 7.94 -23.18 0.34
CA GLY A 38 7.20 -22.38 -0.62
C GLY A 38 7.12 -20.98 -0.02
N MET A 39 7.97 -20.08 -0.52
CA MET A 39 7.73 -18.66 -0.34
C MET A 39 6.31 -18.45 -0.87
N HIS A 40 5.35 -18.34 0.04
CA HIS A 40 4.04 -17.84 -0.31
C HIS A 40 4.24 -16.43 -0.83
N ARG A 41 4.52 -16.34 -2.11
CA ARG A 41 4.49 -15.08 -2.81
C ARG A 41 3.05 -14.60 -2.67
N PRO A 42 2.79 -13.50 -1.95
CA PRO A 42 1.43 -13.00 -1.83
C PRO A 42 0.88 -12.86 -3.24
N LEU A 43 -0.24 -13.51 -3.50
CA LEU A 43 -0.92 -13.36 -4.79
C LEU A 43 -1.16 -11.86 -5.00
N PRO A 44 -0.89 -11.33 -6.20
CA PRO A 44 -1.16 -9.93 -6.47
C PRO A 44 -2.64 -9.68 -6.19
N GLN A 45 -2.92 -8.72 -5.33
CA GLN A 45 -4.30 -8.35 -5.01
C GLN A 45 -4.98 -7.88 -6.29
N ALA A 46 -6.06 -8.55 -6.65
CA ALA A 46 -6.86 -8.17 -7.82
C ALA A 46 -7.63 -6.89 -7.50
N TRP A 47 -7.36 -5.82 -8.25
CA TRP A 47 -8.07 -4.57 -8.15
C TRP A 47 -9.32 -4.59 -9.03
N THR A 48 -10.46 -4.31 -8.44
CA THR A 48 -11.73 -4.16 -9.16
C THR A 48 -11.96 -2.70 -9.49
N SER A 49 -12.18 -2.37 -10.76
CA SER A 49 -12.53 -1.02 -11.17
C SER A 49 -13.95 -0.70 -10.73
N LEU A 50 -14.13 0.32 -9.91
CA LEU A 50 -15.44 0.78 -9.46
C LEU A 50 -16.03 1.79 -10.44
N SER A 51 -15.26 2.77 -10.86
CA SER A 51 -15.69 3.80 -11.80
C SER A 51 -14.52 4.63 -12.32
N THR A 52 -14.75 5.29 -13.44
CA THR A 52 -13.91 6.39 -13.95
C THR A 52 -14.67 7.69 -13.80
N LEU A 53 -14.08 8.66 -13.10
CA LEU A 53 -14.69 9.96 -12.82
C LEU A 53 -14.00 11.06 -13.61
N SER A 54 -14.80 11.88 -14.29
CA SER A 54 -14.30 13.10 -14.93
C SER A 54 -14.43 14.26 -13.98
N LEU A 55 -13.31 14.81 -13.53
CA LEU A 55 -13.27 15.99 -12.68
C LEU A 55 -12.99 17.22 -13.55
N SER A 56 -14.02 18.00 -13.81
CA SER A 56 -13.89 19.26 -14.52
C SER A 56 -13.57 20.42 -13.56
N ARG A 57 -13.08 21.52 -14.11
CA ARG A 57 -12.80 22.74 -13.31
C ARG A 57 -14.03 23.30 -12.61
N LEU A 58 -15.22 23.02 -13.13
CA LEU A 58 -16.49 23.57 -12.63
C LEU A 58 -17.19 22.66 -11.62
N GLN A 59 -16.86 21.36 -11.60
CA GLN A 59 -17.47 20.41 -10.69
C GLN A 59 -16.41 19.91 -9.72
N GLY A 60 -16.31 20.54 -8.57
CA GLY A 60 -15.37 20.16 -7.52
C GLY A 60 -15.77 18.89 -6.75
N LYS A 61 -16.83 18.19 -7.18
CA LYS A 61 -17.37 17.02 -6.48
C LYS A 61 -17.89 16.00 -7.47
N GLN A 62 -17.49 14.75 -7.32
CA GLN A 62 -18.03 13.61 -8.05
C GLN A 62 -18.44 12.50 -7.09
N THR A 63 -19.51 11.80 -7.43
CA THR A 63 -20.08 10.75 -6.57
C THR A 63 -20.22 9.46 -7.34
N ILE A 64 -19.73 8.37 -6.75
CA ILE A 64 -19.94 7.00 -7.21
C ILE A 64 -20.91 6.34 -6.23
N ASN A 65 -22.03 5.85 -6.73
CA ASN A 65 -22.94 5.01 -5.95
C ASN A 65 -22.64 3.55 -6.27
N LEU A 66 -22.41 2.76 -5.24
CA LEU A 66 -22.10 1.34 -5.36
C LEU A 66 -23.29 0.54 -4.84
N THR A 67 -23.95 -0.18 -5.72
CA THR A 67 -25.11 -1.02 -5.38
C THR A 67 -24.74 -2.47 -5.10
N GLY A 68 -23.44 -2.80 -5.16
CA GLY A 68 -22.94 -4.16 -4.98
C GLY A 68 -22.90 -4.64 -3.52
N ARG A 69 -22.86 -5.95 -3.37
CA ARG A 69 -22.68 -6.61 -2.05
C ARG A 69 -21.20 -6.85 -1.72
N GLN A 70 -20.30 -6.44 -2.59
CA GLN A 70 -18.86 -6.64 -2.43
C GLN A 70 -18.32 -5.84 -1.25
N ALA A 71 -17.46 -6.48 -0.46
CA ALA A 71 -16.73 -5.85 0.61
C ALA A 71 -15.29 -5.61 0.14
N PHE A 72 -14.73 -4.49 0.55
CA PHE A 72 -13.40 -4.05 0.18
C PHE A 72 -12.58 -3.69 1.41
N SER A 73 -11.27 -3.77 1.30
CA SER A 73 -10.33 -3.39 2.35
C SER A 73 -9.54 -2.13 2.00
N LYS A 74 -9.36 -1.86 0.71
CA LYS A 74 -8.57 -0.73 0.22
C LYS A 74 -9.19 -0.11 -1.02
N LEU A 75 -8.94 1.20 -1.16
CA LEU A 75 -9.22 1.94 -2.40
C LEU A 75 -7.91 2.38 -3.04
N LYS A 76 -7.92 2.46 -4.37
CA LYS A 76 -6.84 3.01 -5.17
C LYS A 76 -7.42 4.08 -6.10
N LEU A 77 -6.77 5.24 -6.11
CA LEU A 77 -7.06 6.33 -7.02
C LEU A 77 -5.88 6.51 -7.97
N GLU A 78 -6.13 6.50 -9.25
CA GLU A 78 -5.11 6.75 -10.26
C GLU A 78 -5.63 7.69 -11.35
N ALA A 79 -4.76 8.53 -11.90
CA ALA A 79 -5.15 9.38 -13.03
C ALA A 79 -5.35 8.53 -14.28
N ALA A 80 -6.54 8.58 -14.85
CA ALA A 80 -6.84 7.96 -16.13
C ALA A 80 -6.40 8.88 -17.29
N THR A 81 -6.66 10.17 -17.17
CA THR A 81 -6.24 11.19 -18.13
C THR A 81 -5.95 12.51 -17.45
N GLY A 82 -4.99 13.26 -17.99
CA GLY A 82 -4.65 14.60 -17.51
C GLY A 82 -4.11 14.62 -16.08
N ASN A 83 -4.19 15.79 -15.47
CA ASN A 83 -3.80 16.02 -14.09
C ASN A 83 -5.02 16.41 -13.28
N THR A 84 -5.16 15.82 -12.10
CA THR A 84 -6.27 16.05 -11.19
C THR A 84 -5.74 16.32 -9.80
N PHE A 85 -6.15 17.40 -9.19
CA PHE A 85 -5.93 17.66 -7.78
C PHE A 85 -7.12 17.10 -6.98
N VAL A 86 -6.86 16.19 -6.06
CA VAL A 86 -7.87 15.60 -5.18
C VAL A 86 -7.68 16.18 -3.79
N ASP A 87 -8.70 16.95 -3.36
CA ASP A 87 -8.69 17.57 -2.04
C ASP A 87 -8.99 16.55 -0.95
N LYS A 88 -10.12 15.85 -1.07
CA LYS A 88 -10.56 14.85 -0.10
C LYS A 88 -11.45 13.77 -0.70
N LEU A 89 -11.53 12.68 0.00
CA LEU A 89 -12.40 11.55 -0.29
C LEU A 89 -13.36 11.31 0.88
N VAL A 90 -14.62 11.10 0.60
CA VAL A 90 -15.62 10.70 1.59
C VAL A 90 -16.17 9.34 1.18
N ILE A 91 -15.96 8.35 2.03
CA ILE A 91 -16.43 6.99 1.84
C ILE A 91 -17.62 6.77 2.77
N VAL A 92 -18.74 6.34 2.21
CA VAL A 92 -19.93 5.96 2.98
C VAL A 92 -20.07 4.45 2.91
N PHE A 93 -20.07 3.82 4.06
CA PHE A 93 -20.21 2.37 4.16
C PHE A 93 -21.68 1.94 4.14
N GLY A 94 -21.92 0.66 3.87
CA GLY A 94 -23.26 0.10 3.82
C GLY A 94 -24.06 0.18 5.14
N ASN A 95 -23.38 0.35 6.27
CA ASN A 95 -23.99 0.56 7.58
C ASN A 95 -24.23 2.06 7.90
N GLY A 96 -24.01 2.97 6.94
CA GLY A 96 -24.17 4.41 7.10
C GLY A 96 -22.99 5.14 7.73
N ALA A 97 -21.99 4.43 8.24
CA ALA A 97 -20.75 5.07 8.74
C ALA A 97 -20.01 5.78 7.61
N LYS A 98 -19.24 6.80 7.96
CA LYS A 98 -18.45 7.59 7.00
C LYS A 98 -16.99 7.61 7.41
N GLN A 99 -16.12 7.50 6.42
CA GLN A 99 -14.70 7.76 6.54
C GLN A 99 -14.35 8.95 5.65
N VAL A 100 -13.69 9.95 6.21
CA VAL A 100 -13.22 11.12 5.48
C VAL A 100 -11.71 11.06 5.45
N VAL A 101 -11.14 11.18 4.27
CA VAL A 101 -9.69 11.15 4.05
C VAL A 101 -9.30 12.42 3.33
N ASP A 102 -8.56 13.29 3.99
CA ASP A 102 -7.97 14.48 3.39
C ASP A 102 -6.71 14.05 2.64
N LEU A 103 -6.65 14.34 1.37
CA LEU A 103 -5.62 13.86 0.47
C LEU A 103 -4.67 14.97 0.03
N ASP A 104 -5.20 16.10 -0.41
CA ASP A 104 -4.45 17.27 -0.91
C ASP A 104 -3.31 16.86 -1.87
N LYS A 105 -3.64 15.99 -2.82
CA LYS A 105 -2.68 15.37 -3.74
C LYS A 105 -3.01 15.64 -5.20
N ASN A 106 -1.95 15.84 -5.95
CA ASN A 106 -2.04 15.92 -7.41
C ASN A 106 -1.80 14.52 -8.00
N LEU A 107 -2.78 14.03 -8.74
CA LEU A 107 -2.71 12.82 -9.52
C LEU A 107 -2.36 13.16 -10.96
N ALA A 108 -1.23 12.68 -11.45
CA ALA A 108 -0.80 12.81 -12.82
C ALA A 108 -0.86 11.48 -13.56
N MET A 109 -1.08 11.49 -14.85
CA MET A 109 -1.25 10.29 -15.70
C MET A 109 -0.08 9.28 -15.64
N ARG A 110 1.11 9.72 -15.25
CA ARG A 110 2.30 8.87 -15.06
C ARG A 110 2.81 8.94 -13.62
N GLY A 111 2.01 9.48 -12.71
CA GLY A 111 2.34 9.57 -11.29
C GLY A 111 2.00 8.31 -10.52
N ALA A 112 2.45 8.25 -9.28
CA ALA A 112 2.10 7.17 -8.38
C ALA A 112 0.60 7.20 -8.04
N PRO A 113 -0.07 6.04 -7.99
CA PRO A 113 -1.45 5.97 -7.52
C PRO A 113 -1.51 6.26 -6.01
N LEU A 114 -2.66 6.72 -5.56
CA LEU A 114 -2.96 6.89 -4.13
C LEU A 114 -3.67 5.63 -3.61
N PHE A 115 -3.16 5.10 -2.51
CA PHE A 115 -3.77 3.99 -1.80
C PHE A 115 -4.40 4.49 -0.50
N ILE A 116 -5.60 4.03 -0.22
CA ILE A 116 -6.40 4.43 0.94
C ILE A 116 -6.87 3.16 1.62
N ASP A 117 -6.47 2.95 2.86
CA ASP A 117 -6.97 1.86 3.68
C ASP A 117 -8.35 2.21 4.24
N LEU A 118 -9.26 1.26 4.20
CA LEU A 118 -10.61 1.43 4.75
C LEU A 118 -10.63 1.13 6.24
N ASP A 119 -11.33 1.93 7.00
CA ASP A 119 -11.52 1.70 8.43
C ASP A 119 -12.28 0.40 8.69
N GLY A 120 -11.58 -0.59 9.21
CA GLY A 120 -12.07 -1.95 9.42
C GLY A 120 -11.88 -2.86 8.21
N ALA A 121 -11.74 -4.15 8.49
CA ALA A 121 -11.52 -5.16 7.45
C ALA A 121 -12.80 -5.42 6.65
N ASN A 122 -12.68 -5.50 5.33
CA ASN A 122 -13.75 -5.96 4.43
C ASN A 122 -15.10 -5.24 4.63
N ARG A 123 -15.14 -3.95 4.36
CA ARG A 123 -16.34 -3.12 4.49
C ARG A 123 -17.08 -2.98 3.16
N ARG A 124 -18.39 -3.10 3.21
CA ARG A 124 -19.23 -2.74 2.06
C ARG A 124 -19.23 -1.24 1.91
N ILE A 125 -18.92 -0.76 0.71
CA ILE A 125 -19.01 0.65 0.36
C ILE A 125 -20.35 0.88 -0.32
N SER A 126 -21.11 1.84 0.16
CA SER A 126 -22.36 2.31 -0.45
C SER A 126 -22.10 3.45 -1.43
N LYS A 127 -21.21 4.36 -1.07
CA LYS A 127 -20.95 5.57 -1.84
C LYS A 127 -19.51 6.03 -1.64
N VAL A 128 -18.92 6.51 -2.70
CA VAL A 128 -17.63 7.22 -2.69
C VAL A 128 -17.83 8.61 -3.28
N VAL A 129 -17.44 9.62 -2.55
CA VAL A 129 -17.48 11.02 -3.01
C VAL A 129 -16.07 11.55 -3.08
N VAL A 130 -15.67 11.97 -4.25
CA VAL A 130 -14.37 12.57 -4.53
C VAL A 130 -14.55 14.08 -4.68
N TYR A 131 -13.79 14.83 -3.90
CA TYR A 131 -13.68 16.28 -4.03
C TYR A 131 -12.33 16.61 -4.65
N GLY A 132 -12.36 17.47 -5.66
CA GLY A 132 -11.13 17.85 -6.33
C GLY A 132 -11.37 18.69 -7.57
N LYS A 133 -10.29 19.07 -8.22
CA LYS A 133 -10.27 19.92 -9.41
C LYS A 133 -9.44 19.26 -10.49
N GLY A 134 -9.97 19.18 -11.69
CA GLY A 134 -9.26 18.61 -12.83
C GLY A 134 -9.03 19.61 -13.95
N GLY A 135 -8.11 19.28 -14.84
CA GLY A 135 -7.94 19.97 -16.12
C GLY A 135 -9.09 19.67 -17.07
N ARG A 136 -9.01 20.19 -18.30
CA ARG A 136 -10.09 20.10 -19.31
C ARG A 136 -10.54 18.67 -19.64
N ARG A 137 -9.69 17.69 -19.52
CA ARG A 137 -9.99 16.27 -19.83
C ARG A 137 -9.45 15.36 -18.73
N ALA A 138 -9.43 15.88 -17.50
CA ALA A 138 -8.92 15.11 -16.39
C ALA A 138 -9.95 14.07 -15.95
N ALA A 139 -9.51 12.85 -15.82
CA ALA A 139 -10.29 11.74 -15.27
C ALA A 139 -9.44 10.91 -14.33
N ILE A 140 -10.08 10.35 -13.34
CA ILE A 140 -9.48 9.42 -12.38
C ILE A 140 -10.22 8.10 -12.41
N ASN A 141 -9.47 7.02 -12.25
CA ASN A 141 -10.01 5.69 -11.98
C ASN A 141 -10.05 5.47 -10.48
N VAL A 142 -11.15 4.93 -10.01
CA VAL A 142 -11.33 4.48 -8.63
C VAL A 142 -11.43 2.97 -8.65
N LEU A 143 -10.52 2.30 -7.97
CA LEU A 143 -10.45 0.84 -7.87
C LEU A 143 -10.50 0.44 -6.41
N ALA A 144 -10.93 -0.79 -6.15
CA ALA A 144 -11.01 -1.38 -4.81
C ALA A 144 -10.53 -2.84 -4.78
N THR A 145 -10.08 -3.30 -3.62
CA THR A 145 -9.66 -4.67 -3.35
C THR A 145 -10.06 -5.12 -1.95
#